data_940be87c51a71a2db7204862ef94fcb0
#
_entry.id   940be87c51a71a2db7204862ef94fcb0
#
_cell.length_a   1.000
_cell.length_b   1.000
_cell.length_c   1.000
_cell.angle_alpha   90.00
_cell.angle_beta   90.00
_cell.angle_gamma   90.00
#
_symmetry.space_group_name_H-M   'P 1'
#
loop_
_entity.id
_entity.type
_entity.pdbx_description
1 polymer ?
#
loop_
_entity_poly.entity_id
_entity_poly.type
_entity_poly.pdbx_seq_one_letter_code
_entity_poly.pdbx_strand_id
1 'polypeptide(L)'
;RGSNGVVMVTTKRGQEGRATVSYNGYYGWQTVSKKIDMLNAYEYADLVNDARNNTYTDKMESINRKLIAQNKNPLSFDISDSNAIRLQNTSNDYNTIVPVEILPYLRGEKGLVDTDWQDEIFRTAGMQSHSVSVSGGSPKIRYYASVDYLSQEGVIINSDFTRYSSRFNLDVTEGIFKFGLSLNPSVTIENAVNSDGAYNKDGGGIIASALHSAPIFPVYNADGSFCFAQNAWSPNTQTTLEDGSVKKGNSQTQVWNPVALALLQKDETKASRIFGNVYGEVAFMPELKYRANFGIDIYNSSQDTFRPSTIPVANTEGNPESEPEATAKTAKMYNWLFEQTMTYNKDIKGHSISALAGWTMQYQRDESTYAFANGFITNNVPTLNAGTVTRGDSHASEWALLSGLARVQYNYKGKYMVTGALRADGASRFGKDNRWGWFPSVSAGESFMKSLTFIDDLKLRASYGLTGNFRIPNYGAQGEVAYYSYVLGGNSADVVKGAAPKSMPNPELHWEKTAQVNLGFDASLFKNRLTLGLDLYNSNTYDLLLDVPVPMMTGYQTRLENIGKVNNKGVEFNIATNQKMGDFNWSVYFNISKNINEVKELGPGNADIISSGS
;
A
#
# COMPACT_ATOMS: atom_id res chain seq x y z
N ARG A 1 -20.72 7.99 0.11
CA ARG A 1 -19.53 7.98 -0.78
C ARG A 1 -19.00 9.41 -0.88
N GLY A 2 -17.71 9.63 -0.68
CA GLY A 2 -17.09 10.96 -0.82
C GLY A 2 -16.73 11.66 0.48
N SER A 3 -16.88 11.02 1.64
CA SER A 3 -16.42 11.56 2.94
C SER A 3 -14.92 11.90 2.93
N ASN A 4 -14.13 11.19 2.13
CA ASN A 4 -12.67 11.36 2.00
C ASN A 4 -12.26 12.06 0.69
N GLY A 5 -13.18 12.76 0.02
CA GLY A 5 -12.94 13.40 -1.26
C GLY A 5 -13.13 12.47 -2.46
N VAL A 6 -13.16 13.06 -3.65
CA VAL A 6 -13.35 12.35 -4.93
C VAL A 6 -12.32 12.86 -5.93
N VAL A 7 -11.55 11.93 -6.52
CA VAL A 7 -10.69 12.21 -7.67
C VAL A 7 -11.42 11.79 -8.94
N MET A 8 -11.71 12.76 -9.81
CA MET A 8 -12.36 12.50 -11.10
C MET A 8 -11.30 12.42 -12.20
N VAL A 9 -11.21 11.25 -12.85
CA VAL A 9 -10.31 11.05 -14.00
C VAL A 9 -11.14 11.01 -15.28
N THR A 10 -10.85 11.93 -16.19
CA THR A 10 -11.47 11.96 -17.53
C THR A 10 -10.45 11.47 -18.55
N THR A 11 -10.80 10.41 -19.26
CA THR A 11 -9.93 9.86 -20.30
C THR A 11 -10.05 10.63 -21.62
N LYS A 12 -8.98 10.58 -22.43
CA LYS A 12 -9.00 11.17 -23.79
C LYS A 12 -10.09 10.50 -24.62
N ARG A 13 -10.83 11.30 -25.37
CA ARG A 13 -11.87 10.88 -26.31
C ARG A 13 -11.54 11.33 -27.73
N GLY A 14 -12.18 10.70 -28.72
CA GLY A 14 -12.09 11.13 -30.10
C GLY A 14 -12.59 12.55 -30.30
N GLN A 15 -11.97 13.28 -31.22
CA GLN A 15 -12.38 14.61 -31.65
C GLN A 15 -12.86 14.56 -33.10
N GLU A 16 -13.71 15.50 -33.50
CA GLU A 16 -14.13 15.64 -34.89
C GLU A 16 -12.94 16.07 -35.76
N GLY A 17 -12.80 15.46 -36.91
CA GLY A 17 -11.73 15.75 -37.85
C GLY A 17 -11.09 14.49 -38.43
N ARG A 18 -10.02 14.70 -39.19
CA ARG A 18 -9.24 13.60 -39.79
C ARG A 18 -8.59 12.75 -38.70
N ALA A 19 -8.37 11.48 -39.01
CA ALA A 19 -7.64 10.59 -38.15
C ALA A 19 -6.22 11.15 -37.89
N THR A 20 -5.90 11.33 -36.62
CA THR A 20 -4.59 11.79 -36.16
C THR A 20 -3.91 10.65 -35.41
N VAL A 21 -2.73 10.26 -35.86
CA VAL A 21 -1.87 9.31 -35.16
C VAL A 21 -0.86 10.08 -34.34
N SER A 22 -0.70 9.70 -33.08
CA SER A 22 0.27 10.30 -32.18
C SER A 22 1.12 9.21 -31.53
N TYR A 23 2.42 9.45 -31.49
CA TYR A 23 3.35 8.67 -30.71
C TYR A 23 3.92 9.51 -29.57
N ASN A 24 3.97 8.92 -28.38
CA ASN A 24 4.62 9.50 -27.23
C ASN A 24 5.50 8.44 -26.58
N GLY A 25 6.77 8.75 -26.40
CA GLY A 25 7.71 7.83 -25.79
C GLY A 25 8.75 8.57 -24.97
N TYR A 26 9.22 7.90 -23.94
CA TYR A 26 10.39 8.34 -23.19
C TYR A 26 11.24 7.14 -22.79
N TYR A 27 12.52 7.42 -22.62
CA TYR A 27 13.47 6.55 -21.98
C TYR A 27 14.16 7.31 -20.84
N GLY A 28 14.42 6.67 -19.74
CA GLY A 28 15.03 7.28 -18.57
C GLY A 28 15.81 6.28 -17.73
N TRP A 29 16.56 6.80 -16.79
CA TRP A 29 17.30 6.01 -15.80
C TRP A 29 16.88 6.45 -14.42
N GLN A 30 16.83 5.51 -13.50
CA GLN A 30 16.59 5.76 -12.08
C GLN A 30 17.72 5.16 -11.24
N THR A 31 18.10 5.88 -10.20
CA THR A 31 19.11 5.46 -9.24
C THR A 31 18.59 5.72 -7.83
N VAL A 32 19.20 5.08 -6.85
CA VAL A 32 18.95 5.40 -5.44
C VAL A 32 19.40 6.84 -5.17
N SER A 33 18.54 7.64 -4.58
CA SER A 33 18.81 9.05 -4.31
C SER A 33 19.90 9.29 -3.26
N LYS A 34 20.03 8.35 -2.31
CA LYS A 34 21.02 8.39 -1.24
C LYS A 34 21.29 6.98 -0.72
N LYS A 35 22.54 6.63 -0.53
CA LYS A 35 23.02 5.47 0.23
C LYS A 35 23.31 5.89 1.66
N ILE A 36 23.29 4.93 2.57
CA ILE A 36 23.72 5.12 3.95
C ILE A 36 25.24 4.97 3.97
N ASP A 37 25.92 5.88 4.66
CA ASP A 37 27.37 5.83 4.84
C ASP A 37 27.69 4.70 5.83
N MET A 38 28.37 3.65 5.35
CA MET A 38 28.70 2.46 6.11
C MET A 38 30.21 2.38 6.30
N LEU A 39 30.64 1.66 7.35
CA LEU A 39 32.05 1.41 7.61
C LEU A 39 32.64 0.51 6.51
N ASN A 40 33.85 0.82 6.05
CA ASN A 40 34.65 -0.08 5.23
C ASN A 40 35.21 -1.24 6.07
N ALA A 41 35.84 -2.23 5.43
CA ALA A 41 36.29 -3.44 6.10
C ALA A 41 37.34 -3.20 7.20
N TYR A 42 38.17 -2.19 7.05
CA TYR A 42 39.20 -1.83 8.05
C TYR A 42 38.57 -1.13 9.27
N GLU A 43 37.74 -0.12 9.04
CA GLU A 43 36.99 0.59 10.09
C GLU A 43 36.09 -0.36 10.87
N TYR A 44 35.49 -1.31 10.16
CA TYR A 44 34.66 -2.34 10.75
C TYR A 44 35.48 -3.30 11.62
N ALA A 45 36.67 -3.73 11.18
CA ALA A 45 37.56 -4.56 11.96
C ALA A 45 38.00 -3.85 13.26
N ASP A 46 38.34 -2.55 13.18
CA ASP A 46 38.68 -1.74 14.34
C ASP A 46 37.52 -1.66 15.34
N LEU A 47 36.31 -1.33 14.86
CA LEU A 47 35.11 -1.26 15.71
C LEU A 47 34.85 -2.58 16.43
N VAL A 48 35.01 -3.69 15.73
CA VAL A 48 34.77 -5.00 16.32
C VAL A 48 35.83 -5.37 17.33
N ASN A 49 37.09 -5.10 17.03
CA ASN A 49 38.17 -5.31 17.97
C ASN A 49 37.94 -4.54 19.28
N ASP A 50 37.56 -3.26 19.18
CA ASP A 50 37.23 -2.44 20.33
C ASP A 50 36.04 -3.00 21.12
N ALA A 51 34.97 -3.41 20.44
CA ALA A 51 33.80 -4.01 21.08
C ALA A 51 34.16 -5.30 21.82
N ARG A 52 35.02 -6.16 21.25
CA ARG A 52 35.48 -7.40 21.88
C ARG A 52 36.39 -7.15 23.08
N ASN A 53 37.29 -6.17 22.96
CA ASN A 53 38.18 -5.77 24.04
C ASN A 53 37.40 -5.19 25.22
N ASN A 54 36.43 -4.31 24.95
CA ASN A 54 35.56 -3.76 25.98
C ASN A 54 34.72 -4.85 26.66
N THR A 55 34.13 -5.77 25.88
CA THR A 55 33.37 -6.88 26.43
C THR A 55 34.24 -7.77 27.34
N TYR A 56 35.48 -8.05 26.91
CA TYR A 56 36.43 -8.84 27.72
C TYR A 56 36.76 -8.11 29.03
N THR A 57 37.09 -6.82 28.97
CA THR A 57 37.39 -5.99 30.14
C THR A 57 36.23 -5.97 31.13
N ASP A 58 35.02 -5.64 30.69
CA ASP A 58 33.80 -5.57 31.52
C ASP A 58 33.53 -6.92 32.21
N LYS A 59 33.71 -8.03 31.47
CA LYS A 59 33.49 -9.37 31.97
C LYS A 59 34.52 -9.73 33.05
N MET A 60 35.80 -9.44 32.81
CA MET A 60 36.88 -9.71 33.75
C MET A 60 36.74 -8.86 35.03
N GLU A 61 36.39 -7.59 34.89
CA GLU A 61 36.10 -6.74 36.06
C GLU A 61 34.91 -7.30 36.88
N SER A 62 33.85 -7.77 36.21
CA SER A 62 32.71 -8.39 36.87
C SER A 62 33.09 -9.67 37.61
N ILE A 63 33.95 -10.54 37.01
CA ILE A 63 34.46 -11.75 37.61
C ILE A 63 35.33 -11.39 38.82
N ASN A 64 36.25 -10.45 38.68
CA ASN A 64 37.17 -10.05 39.74
C ASN A 64 36.42 -9.42 40.95
N ARG A 65 35.38 -8.63 40.71
CA ARG A 65 34.49 -8.12 41.78
C ARG A 65 33.87 -9.29 42.58
N LYS A 66 33.44 -10.34 41.90
CA LYS A 66 32.85 -11.54 42.55
C LYS A 66 33.89 -12.34 43.33
N LEU A 67 35.12 -12.51 42.81
CA LEU A 67 36.21 -13.18 43.48
C LEU A 67 36.62 -12.45 44.77
N ILE A 68 36.79 -11.14 44.70
CA ILE A 68 37.13 -10.29 45.86
C ILE A 68 36.02 -10.40 46.94
N ALA A 69 34.73 -10.34 46.53
CA ALA A 69 33.62 -10.52 47.46
C ALA A 69 33.61 -11.88 48.13
N GLN A 70 34.25 -12.89 47.54
CA GLN A 70 34.43 -14.24 48.09
C GLN A 70 35.78 -14.44 48.83
N ASN A 71 36.54 -13.35 49.08
CA ASN A 71 37.90 -13.39 49.63
C ASN A 71 38.88 -14.23 48.79
N LYS A 72 38.72 -14.27 47.47
CA LYS A 72 39.63 -14.93 46.52
C LYS A 72 40.47 -13.88 45.79
N ASN A 73 41.66 -14.30 45.32
CA ASN A 73 42.51 -13.44 44.52
C ASN A 73 41.88 -13.11 43.18
N PRO A 74 41.92 -11.86 42.72
CA PRO A 74 41.48 -11.50 41.38
C PRO A 74 42.37 -12.14 40.31
N LEU A 75 41.79 -12.42 39.14
CA LEU A 75 42.54 -12.90 37.98
C LEU A 75 43.24 -11.73 37.29
N SER A 76 44.47 -11.94 36.87
CA SER A 76 45.17 -11.02 35.99
C SER A 76 44.62 -11.17 34.57
N PHE A 77 44.43 -10.08 33.83
CA PHE A 77 44.02 -10.07 32.44
C PHE A 77 44.59 -8.85 31.73
N ASP A 78 44.75 -8.96 30.41
CA ASP A 78 45.15 -7.88 29.52
C ASP A 78 44.38 -7.99 28.20
N ILE A 79 44.11 -6.85 27.54
CA ILE A 79 43.43 -6.85 26.24
C ILE A 79 44.23 -7.53 25.13
N SER A 80 45.54 -7.77 25.33
CA SER A 80 46.40 -8.55 24.44
C SER A 80 46.36 -10.07 24.70
N ASP A 81 45.57 -10.51 25.67
CA ASP A 81 45.38 -11.94 25.93
C ASP A 81 44.88 -12.66 24.67
N SER A 82 45.50 -13.83 24.39
CA SER A 82 45.05 -14.66 23.27
C SER A 82 43.58 -15.13 23.46
N ASN A 83 42.88 -15.46 22.37
CA ASN A 83 41.53 -15.96 22.44
C ASN A 83 41.39 -17.19 23.39
N ALA A 84 42.40 -18.06 23.46
CA ALA A 84 42.40 -19.18 24.36
C ALA A 84 42.40 -18.74 25.84
N ILE A 85 43.22 -17.75 26.20
CA ILE A 85 43.25 -17.17 27.56
C ILE A 85 41.93 -16.45 27.87
N ARG A 86 41.40 -15.68 26.93
CA ARG A 86 40.09 -14.99 27.09
C ARG A 86 38.98 -15.98 27.40
N LEU A 87 38.87 -17.08 26.63
CA LEU A 87 37.89 -18.14 26.88
C LEU A 87 38.08 -18.83 28.23
N GLN A 88 39.33 -19.11 28.60
CA GLN A 88 39.64 -19.73 29.91
C GLN A 88 39.20 -18.81 31.05
N ASN A 89 39.56 -17.53 30.98
CA ASN A 89 39.25 -16.53 32.01
C ASN A 89 37.76 -16.24 32.14
N THR A 90 37.02 -16.31 31.06
CA THR A 90 35.58 -15.94 31.00
C THR A 90 34.64 -17.15 30.99
N SER A 91 35.17 -18.37 31.25
CA SER A 91 34.39 -19.61 31.23
C SER A 91 33.71 -19.87 29.89
N ASN A 92 34.45 -19.71 28.79
CA ASN A 92 34.03 -19.93 27.41
C ASN A 92 32.98 -18.89 26.92
N ASP A 93 33.11 -17.62 27.33
CA ASP A 93 32.29 -16.56 26.77
C ASP A 93 32.86 -16.09 25.42
N TYR A 94 32.26 -16.60 24.33
CA TYR A 94 32.66 -16.30 22.94
C TYR A 94 32.48 -14.84 22.53
N ASN A 95 31.77 -14.01 23.30
CA ASN A 95 31.66 -12.60 23.05
C ASN A 95 32.93 -11.82 23.39
N THR A 96 33.88 -12.45 24.06
CA THR A 96 35.14 -11.86 24.51
C THR A 96 36.31 -12.08 23.54
N ILE A 97 36.18 -12.99 22.58
CA ILE A 97 37.25 -13.32 21.62
C ILE A 97 37.29 -12.36 20.43
N VAL A 98 38.47 -12.10 19.91
CA VAL A 98 38.68 -11.36 18.66
C VAL A 98 38.58 -12.34 17.49
N PRO A 99 37.65 -12.17 16.53
CA PRO A 99 37.53 -13.04 15.38
C PRO A 99 38.80 -13.06 14.52
N VAL A 100 39.25 -14.26 14.12
CA VAL A 100 40.49 -14.38 13.31
C VAL A 100 40.36 -13.74 11.95
N GLU A 101 39.17 -13.66 11.43
CA GLU A 101 38.82 -13.05 10.13
C GLU A 101 39.16 -11.57 10.04
N ILE A 102 39.15 -10.84 11.15
CA ILE A 102 39.52 -9.41 11.18
C ILE A 102 41.00 -9.16 11.40
N LEU A 103 41.78 -10.16 11.83
CA LEU A 103 43.21 -9.97 12.17
C LEU A 103 44.05 -9.44 10.98
N PRO A 104 43.88 -9.89 9.72
CA PRO A 104 44.60 -9.30 8.59
C PRO A 104 44.34 -7.82 8.41
N TYR A 105 43.08 -7.38 8.61
CA TYR A 105 42.68 -5.97 8.53
C TYR A 105 43.33 -5.12 9.64
N LEU A 106 43.33 -5.63 10.86
CA LEU A 106 44.00 -4.97 12.01
C LEU A 106 45.53 -4.85 11.83
N ARG A 107 46.15 -5.77 11.06
CA ARG A 107 47.56 -5.67 10.67
C ARG A 107 47.80 -4.73 9.49
N GLY A 108 46.74 -4.18 8.89
CA GLY A 108 46.83 -3.27 7.74
C GLY A 108 47.25 -3.96 6.44
N GLU A 109 47.00 -5.29 6.30
CA GLU A 109 47.27 -6.04 5.08
C GLU A 109 46.46 -5.46 3.91
N LYS A 110 47.04 -5.40 2.71
CA LYS A 110 46.41 -4.79 1.53
C LYS A 110 45.81 -5.83 0.61
N GLY A 111 44.79 -5.43 -0.16
CA GLY A 111 44.15 -6.29 -1.15
C GLY A 111 43.16 -7.31 -0.55
N LEU A 112 42.75 -7.07 0.69
CA LEU A 112 41.71 -7.84 1.34
C LEU A 112 40.32 -7.47 0.81
N VAL A 113 39.33 -8.33 1.09
CA VAL A 113 37.93 -8.09 0.72
C VAL A 113 37.38 -6.85 1.44
N ASP A 114 36.74 -5.96 0.69
CA ASP A 114 36.06 -4.79 1.20
C ASP A 114 34.78 -4.56 0.37
N THR A 115 33.69 -5.21 0.80
CA THR A 115 32.45 -5.26 0.04
C THR A 115 31.53 -4.11 0.45
N ASP A 116 31.23 -3.19 -0.45
CA ASP A 116 30.08 -2.30 -0.30
C ASP A 116 28.81 -3.03 -0.72
N TRP A 117 28.11 -3.59 0.25
CA TRP A 117 26.89 -4.36 0.03
C TRP A 117 25.76 -3.55 -0.60
N GLN A 118 25.74 -2.22 -0.44
CA GLN A 118 24.76 -1.37 -1.10
C GLN A 118 25.07 -1.23 -2.60
N ASP A 119 26.37 -1.19 -2.99
CA ASP A 119 26.77 -1.18 -4.40
C ASP A 119 26.43 -2.50 -5.09
N GLU A 120 26.49 -3.62 -4.38
CA GLU A 120 26.18 -4.93 -4.92
C GLU A 120 24.67 -5.16 -5.17
N ILE A 121 23.79 -4.51 -4.42
CA ILE A 121 22.33 -4.67 -4.57
C ILE A 121 21.67 -3.55 -5.37
N PHE A 122 22.27 -2.35 -5.41
CA PHE A 122 21.69 -1.23 -6.13
C PHE A 122 22.30 -1.07 -7.52
N ARG A 123 21.45 -0.74 -8.47
CA ARG A 123 21.86 -0.48 -9.86
C ARG A 123 21.25 0.83 -10.39
N THR A 124 21.88 1.34 -11.44
CA THR A 124 21.21 2.29 -12.34
C THR A 124 20.26 1.50 -13.22
N ALA A 125 18.97 1.72 -13.02
CA ALA A 125 17.90 0.95 -13.65
C ALA A 125 17.26 1.72 -14.80
N GLY A 126 16.97 1.03 -15.91
CA GLY A 126 16.31 1.60 -17.08
C GLY A 126 14.80 1.67 -16.91
N MET A 127 14.20 2.72 -17.47
CA MET A 127 12.75 2.80 -17.64
C MET A 127 12.41 3.29 -19.04
N GLN A 128 11.36 2.75 -19.64
CA GLN A 128 10.86 3.19 -20.94
C GLN A 128 9.35 3.10 -21.02
N SER A 129 8.77 4.02 -21.77
CA SER A 129 7.35 4.01 -22.06
C SER A 129 7.11 4.41 -23.49
N HIS A 130 6.24 3.67 -24.16
CA HIS A 130 5.86 3.90 -25.55
C HIS A 130 4.35 3.84 -25.67
N SER A 131 3.75 4.88 -26.24
CA SER A 131 2.31 4.99 -26.46
C SER A 131 2.04 5.41 -27.88
N VAL A 132 1.28 4.61 -28.60
CA VAL A 132 0.76 4.95 -29.93
C VAL A 132 -0.74 5.13 -29.80
N SER A 133 -1.26 6.24 -30.30
CA SER A 133 -2.71 6.47 -30.27
C SER A 133 -3.21 7.00 -31.61
N VAL A 134 -4.46 6.66 -31.93
CA VAL A 134 -5.20 7.19 -33.05
C VAL A 134 -6.50 7.79 -32.57
N SER A 135 -6.83 8.99 -33.01
CA SER A 135 -8.08 9.65 -32.70
C SER A 135 -8.64 10.34 -33.94
N GLY A 136 -9.95 10.37 -34.06
CA GLY A 136 -10.63 11.02 -35.17
C GLY A 136 -12.14 10.88 -35.05
N GLY A 137 -12.84 11.40 -36.06
CA GLY A 137 -14.28 11.20 -36.12
C GLY A 137 -15.01 12.22 -36.95
N SER A 138 -16.31 12.00 -37.05
CA SER A 138 -17.31 12.87 -37.62
C SER A 138 -18.27 13.39 -36.53
N PRO A 139 -19.21 14.29 -36.82
CA PRO A 139 -20.25 14.64 -35.86
C PRO A 139 -21.06 13.48 -35.34
N LYS A 140 -21.16 12.38 -36.11
CA LYS A 140 -21.91 11.18 -35.73
C LYS A 140 -21.07 10.12 -34.98
N ILE A 141 -19.78 9.98 -35.30
CA ILE A 141 -18.92 8.94 -34.78
C ILE A 141 -17.58 9.54 -34.38
N ARG A 142 -17.17 9.37 -33.12
CA ARG A 142 -15.86 9.76 -32.61
C ARG A 142 -15.19 8.57 -31.97
N TYR A 143 -13.92 8.39 -32.27
CA TYR A 143 -13.14 7.27 -31.75
C TYR A 143 -11.76 7.71 -31.26
N TYR A 144 -11.28 6.99 -30.26
CA TYR A 144 -9.91 7.04 -29.77
C TYR A 144 -9.45 5.61 -29.46
N ALA A 145 -8.29 5.24 -29.94
CA ALA A 145 -7.64 4.00 -29.59
C ALA A 145 -6.16 4.24 -29.24
N SER A 146 -5.65 3.59 -28.23
CA SER A 146 -4.21 3.58 -27.92
C SER A 146 -3.73 2.20 -27.50
N VAL A 147 -2.42 1.97 -27.75
CA VAL A 147 -1.67 0.85 -27.20
C VAL A 147 -0.46 1.42 -26.50
N ASP A 148 -0.23 0.97 -25.27
CA ASP A 148 0.77 1.52 -24.37
C ASP A 148 1.63 0.38 -23.82
N TYR A 149 2.94 0.57 -23.87
CA TYR A 149 3.96 -0.30 -23.27
C TYR A 149 4.74 0.49 -22.23
N LEU A 150 4.90 -0.06 -21.05
CA LEU A 150 5.74 0.46 -19.97
C LEU A 150 6.63 -0.67 -19.48
N SER A 151 7.94 -0.42 -19.42
CA SER A 151 8.90 -1.31 -18.75
C SER A 151 9.74 -0.47 -17.80
N GLN A 152 9.85 -0.93 -16.58
CA GLN A 152 10.59 -0.27 -15.52
C GLN A 152 11.39 -1.31 -14.74
N GLU A 153 12.71 -1.24 -14.84
CA GLU A 153 13.58 -2.00 -13.95
C GLU A 153 13.65 -1.34 -12.59
N GLY A 154 13.67 -2.12 -11.52
CA GLY A 154 13.85 -1.60 -10.16
C GLY A 154 15.31 -1.27 -9.88
N VAL A 155 15.54 -0.35 -8.95
CA VAL A 155 16.89 0.04 -8.48
C VAL A 155 17.59 -1.06 -7.68
N ILE A 156 16.85 -2.05 -7.18
CA ILE A 156 17.41 -3.28 -6.61
C ILE A 156 17.52 -4.31 -7.74
N ILE A 157 18.64 -5.01 -7.81
CA ILE A 157 18.87 -6.06 -8.81
C ILE A 157 17.73 -7.09 -8.81
N ASN A 158 17.45 -7.69 -9.99
CA ASN A 158 16.42 -8.71 -10.21
C ASN A 158 14.97 -8.27 -9.94
N SER A 159 14.71 -6.97 -9.87
CA SER A 159 13.35 -6.46 -9.78
C SER A 159 12.95 -5.71 -11.05
N ASP A 160 11.76 -5.95 -11.56
CA ASP A 160 11.23 -5.27 -12.75
C ASP A 160 9.70 -5.28 -12.79
N PHE A 161 9.15 -4.36 -13.55
CA PHE A 161 7.73 -4.23 -13.81
C PHE A 161 7.49 -3.94 -15.29
N THR A 162 6.65 -4.74 -15.93
CA THR A 162 6.22 -4.52 -17.32
C THR A 162 4.70 -4.44 -17.40
N ARG A 163 4.19 -3.45 -18.16
CA ARG A 163 2.77 -3.28 -18.41
C ARG A 163 2.48 -3.10 -19.89
N TYR A 164 1.54 -3.88 -20.39
CA TYR A 164 0.89 -3.70 -21.67
C TYR A 164 -0.54 -3.23 -21.40
N SER A 165 -0.94 -2.12 -21.99
CA SER A 165 -2.31 -1.63 -21.85
C SER A 165 -2.84 -1.09 -23.17
N SER A 166 -4.15 -1.12 -23.32
CA SER A 166 -4.84 -0.54 -24.47
C SER A 166 -6.03 0.27 -23.99
N ARG A 167 -6.45 1.20 -24.83
CA ARG A 167 -7.67 1.99 -24.58
C ARG A 167 -8.46 2.12 -25.86
N PHE A 168 -9.77 1.89 -25.73
CA PHE A 168 -10.73 2.05 -26.82
C PHE A 168 -11.89 2.90 -26.33
N ASN A 169 -12.10 4.06 -26.97
CA ASN A 169 -13.25 4.92 -26.73
C ASN A 169 -13.99 5.12 -28.06
N LEU A 170 -15.30 4.89 -28.05
CA LEU A 170 -16.19 5.10 -29.18
C LEU A 170 -17.41 5.84 -28.69
N ASP A 171 -17.76 6.93 -29.37
CA ASP A 171 -19.03 7.66 -29.18
C ASP A 171 -19.74 7.71 -30.53
N VAL A 172 -20.99 7.25 -30.56
CA VAL A 172 -21.88 7.27 -31.73
C VAL A 172 -23.13 8.09 -31.41
N THR A 173 -23.51 8.98 -32.27
CA THR A 173 -24.73 9.81 -32.13
C THR A 173 -25.55 9.70 -33.41
N GLU A 174 -26.77 9.18 -33.30
CA GLU A 174 -27.70 9.07 -34.43
C GLU A 174 -29.12 9.49 -34.01
N GLY A 175 -29.57 10.62 -34.54
CA GLY A 175 -30.86 11.18 -34.16
C GLY A 175 -30.96 11.47 -32.67
N ILE A 176 -31.94 10.85 -32.01
CA ILE A 176 -32.18 10.97 -30.57
C ILE A 176 -31.31 10.00 -29.72
N PHE A 177 -30.60 9.10 -30.37
CA PHE A 177 -29.82 8.07 -29.70
C PHE A 177 -28.33 8.45 -29.63
N LYS A 178 -27.73 8.22 -28.48
CA LYS A 178 -26.27 8.25 -28.29
C LYS A 178 -25.82 6.99 -27.62
N PHE A 179 -24.76 6.42 -28.15
CA PHE A 179 -24.10 5.22 -27.63
C PHE A 179 -22.64 5.52 -27.38
N GLY A 180 -22.08 4.96 -26.31
CA GLY A 180 -20.65 5.08 -26.05
C GLY A 180 -20.08 3.81 -25.41
N LEU A 181 -18.82 3.53 -25.76
CA LEU A 181 -18.00 2.46 -25.23
C LEU A 181 -16.68 3.06 -24.74
N SER A 182 -16.25 2.67 -23.56
CA SER A 182 -14.89 2.91 -23.06
C SER A 182 -14.37 1.60 -22.50
N LEU A 183 -13.22 1.13 -23.00
CA LEU A 183 -12.61 -0.13 -22.58
C LEU A 183 -11.11 0.05 -22.39
N ASN A 184 -10.57 -0.42 -21.27
CA ASN A 184 -9.18 -0.28 -20.89
C ASN A 184 -8.64 -1.64 -20.38
N PRO A 185 -8.28 -2.59 -21.26
CA PRO A 185 -7.61 -3.81 -20.85
C PRO A 185 -6.13 -3.53 -20.55
N SER A 186 -5.59 -4.25 -19.57
CA SER A 186 -4.17 -4.22 -19.24
C SER A 186 -3.68 -5.57 -18.74
N VAL A 187 -2.39 -5.85 -18.99
CA VAL A 187 -1.66 -6.98 -18.43
C VAL A 187 -0.39 -6.44 -17.81
N THR A 188 -0.08 -6.88 -16.60
CA THR A 188 1.15 -6.53 -15.89
C THR A 188 1.92 -7.79 -15.54
N ILE A 189 3.24 -7.71 -15.60
CA ILE A 189 4.18 -8.72 -15.15
C ILE A 189 5.14 -8.02 -14.21
N GLU A 190 5.26 -8.50 -12.99
CA GLU A 190 6.12 -7.96 -11.96
C GLU A 190 7.00 -9.08 -11.40
N ASN A 191 8.31 -8.87 -11.44
CA ASN A 191 9.28 -9.64 -10.67
C ASN A 191 9.65 -8.80 -9.46
N ALA A 192 9.16 -9.21 -8.30
CA ALA A 192 9.40 -8.52 -7.04
C ALA A 192 10.59 -9.14 -6.31
N VAL A 193 11.26 -8.32 -5.53
CA VAL A 193 12.25 -8.75 -4.55
C VAL A 193 11.81 -8.30 -3.17
N ASN A 194 12.09 -9.08 -2.15
CA ASN A 194 11.76 -8.71 -0.77
C ASN A 194 12.69 -7.59 -0.30
N SER A 195 12.34 -6.33 -0.57
CA SER A 195 13.11 -5.16 -0.16
C SER A 195 13.01 -4.88 1.35
N ASP A 196 11.81 -5.13 1.93
CA ASP A 196 11.46 -4.84 3.30
C ASP A 196 11.29 -6.13 4.08
N GLY A 197 11.83 -6.22 5.26
CA GLY A 197 11.65 -7.37 6.13
C GLY A 197 12.24 -7.11 7.49
N ALA A 198 11.53 -7.55 8.54
CA ALA A 198 12.07 -7.49 9.88
C ALA A 198 13.28 -8.42 9.97
N TYR A 199 14.34 -7.88 10.51
CA TYR A 199 15.65 -8.48 10.73
C TYR A 199 15.67 -9.88 11.40
N ASN A 200 14.59 -10.32 12.03
CA ASN A 200 14.59 -11.42 13.00
C ASN A 200 13.87 -12.71 12.57
N LYS A 201 13.28 -12.78 11.39
CA LYS A 201 12.64 -14.02 10.91
C LYS A 201 12.73 -14.09 9.40
N ASP A 202 13.01 -15.28 8.89
CA ASP A 202 12.99 -15.60 7.45
C ASP A 202 13.99 -14.84 6.57
N GLY A 203 15.16 -14.43 7.15
CA GLY A 203 16.28 -13.89 6.40
C GLY A 203 16.25 -12.36 6.17
N GLY A 204 15.25 -11.65 6.66
CA GLY A 204 15.15 -10.19 6.48
C GLY A 204 14.93 -9.74 5.03
N GLY A 205 14.69 -8.44 4.82
CA GLY A 205 14.68 -7.85 3.50
C GLY A 205 16.10 -7.63 2.95
N ILE A 206 16.22 -7.49 1.64
CA ILE A 206 17.51 -7.30 0.95
C ILE A 206 18.24 -6.06 1.47
N ILE A 207 17.52 -4.94 1.67
CA ILE A 207 18.12 -3.70 2.18
C ILE A 207 18.62 -3.90 3.62
N ALA A 208 17.81 -4.49 4.50
CA ALA A 208 18.22 -4.77 5.87
C ALA A 208 19.44 -5.71 5.89
N SER A 209 19.45 -6.74 5.05
CA SER A 209 20.61 -7.65 4.94
C SER A 209 21.86 -6.93 4.45
N ALA A 210 21.76 -6.03 3.47
CA ALA A 210 22.90 -5.26 2.98
C ALA A 210 23.48 -4.33 4.06
N LEU A 211 22.64 -3.69 4.88
CA LEU A 211 23.09 -2.80 5.95
C LEU A 211 23.67 -3.53 7.16
N HIS A 212 23.37 -4.82 7.33
CA HIS A 212 23.88 -5.63 8.43
C HIS A 212 25.01 -6.58 8.04
N SER A 213 25.24 -6.78 6.75
CA SER A 213 26.32 -7.64 6.26
C SER A 213 27.68 -7.01 6.49
N ALA A 214 28.61 -7.81 7.02
CA ALA A 214 29.95 -7.34 7.29
C ALA A 214 30.74 -7.14 5.98
N PRO A 215 31.46 -6.02 5.80
CA PRO A 215 32.18 -5.71 4.56
C PRO A 215 33.41 -6.62 4.33
N ILE A 216 33.85 -7.36 5.34
CA ILE A 216 34.99 -8.30 5.23
C ILE A 216 34.65 -9.62 4.50
N PHE A 217 33.38 -9.84 4.14
CA PHE A 217 32.95 -11.02 3.40
C PHE A 217 32.71 -10.70 1.94
N PRO A 218 33.13 -11.58 1.00
CA PRO A 218 32.84 -11.41 -0.42
C PRO A 218 31.40 -11.81 -0.73
N VAL A 219 30.88 -11.36 -1.87
CA VAL A 219 29.58 -11.82 -2.39
C VAL A 219 29.64 -13.31 -2.76
N TYR A 220 30.74 -13.74 -3.37
CA TYR A 220 30.95 -15.10 -3.84
C TYR A 220 32.20 -15.73 -3.20
N ASN A 221 32.13 -17.01 -2.88
CA ASN A 221 33.28 -17.84 -2.55
C ASN A 221 34.20 -18.06 -3.76
N ALA A 222 35.39 -18.59 -3.54
CA ALA A 222 36.35 -18.87 -4.60
C ALA A 222 35.86 -19.89 -5.64
N ASP A 223 34.90 -20.74 -5.28
CA ASP A 223 34.25 -21.72 -6.18
C ASP A 223 33.05 -21.14 -6.96
N GLY A 224 32.74 -19.85 -6.77
CA GLY A 224 31.62 -19.17 -7.41
C GLY A 224 30.27 -19.33 -6.70
N SER A 225 30.19 -20.07 -5.60
CA SER A 225 29.00 -20.13 -4.77
C SER A 225 28.82 -18.85 -3.95
N PHE A 226 27.58 -18.55 -3.52
CA PHE A 226 27.35 -17.40 -2.67
C PHE A 226 27.94 -17.59 -1.28
N CYS A 227 28.58 -16.54 -0.74
CA CYS A 227 29.12 -16.54 0.59
C CYS A 227 28.00 -16.24 1.61
N PHE A 228 27.73 -17.19 2.50
CA PHE A 228 26.75 -17.02 3.60
C PHE A 228 27.39 -16.88 4.99
N ALA A 229 28.70 -16.71 5.05
CA ALA A 229 29.45 -16.54 6.30
C ALA A 229 29.38 -15.09 6.85
N GLN A 230 28.21 -14.52 6.98
CA GLN A 230 28.05 -13.07 7.23
C GLN A 230 28.15 -12.62 8.67
N ASN A 231 28.36 -13.53 9.62
CA ASN A 231 28.40 -13.18 11.04
C ASN A 231 29.62 -13.77 11.74
N ALA A 232 30.80 -13.24 11.48
CA ALA A 232 32.05 -13.65 12.14
C ALA A 232 32.03 -13.50 13.68
N TRP A 233 31.14 -12.73 14.22
CA TRP A 233 30.93 -12.56 15.66
C TRP A 233 29.55 -12.89 16.15
N SER A 234 28.64 -13.23 15.28
CA SER A 234 27.44 -13.86 15.78
C SER A 234 27.82 -15.19 16.39
N PRO A 235 27.42 -15.46 17.63
CA PRO A 235 27.83 -16.69 18.31
C PRO A 235 27.37 -17.99 17.64
N ASN A 236 26.65 -17.97 16.50
CA ASN A 236 26.30 -19.17 15.71
C ASN A 236 27.21 -19.41 14.52
N THR A 237 28.07 -18.49 14.18
CA THR A 237 29.08 -18.76 13.17
C THR A 237 30.17 -19.63 13.78
N GLN A 238 30.67 -20.56 12.99
CA GLN A 238 31.87 -21.27 13.33
C GLN A 238 33.01 -20.27 13.43
N THR A 239 33.47 -19.96 14.63
CA THR A 239 34.68 -19.16 14.81
C THR A 239 35.86 -20.09 14.85
N THR A 240 36.78 -19.96 13.89
CA THR A 240 38.06 -20.64 13.92
C THR A 240 38.96 -19.92 14.91
N LEU A 241 39.47 -20.64 15.88
CA LEU A 241 40.47 -20.12 16.84
C LEU A 241 41.86 -20.14 16.21
N GLU A 242 42.82 -19.43 16.81
CA GLU A 242 44.23 -19.40 16.38
C GLU A 242 44.89 -20.77 16.30
N ASP A 243 44.41 -21.74 17.07
CA ASP A 243 44.87 -23.14 17.07
C ASP A 243 44.22 -24.00 15.98
N GLY A 244 43.41 -23.39 15.11
CA GLY A 244 42.67 -24.07 14.04
C GLY A 244 41.40 -24.80 14.52
N SER A 245 41.08 -24.78 15.81
CA SER A 245 39.87 -25.40 16.33
C SER A 245 38.63 -24.55 15.97
N VAL A 246 37.55 -25.22 15.56
CA VAL A 246 36.28 -24.57 15.21
C VAL A 246 35.34 -24.65 16.41
N LYS A 247 34.86 -23.49 16.85
CA LYS A 247 33.87 -23.38 17.92
C LYS A 247 32.55 -22.86 17.36
N LYS A 248 31.46 -23.50 17.76
CA LYS A 248 30.09 -23.02 17.44
C LYS A 248 29.58 -22.16 18.59
N GLY A 249 29.09 -21.00 18.27
CA GLY A 249 28.39 -20.11 19.21
C GLY A 249 26.86 -20.18 19.04
N ASN A 250 26.11 -19.63 19.97
CA ASN A 250 24.64 -19.52 19.90
C ASN A 250 24.26 -18.15 19.32
N SER A 251 23.69 -18.08 18.13
CA SER A 251 23.32 -16.82 17.51
C SER A 251 21.85 -16.47 17.68
N GLN A 252 21.60 -15.18 17.81
CA GLN A 252 20.24 -14.65 17.76
C GLN A 252 19.97 -13.79 16.50
N THR A 253 20.97 -13.54 15.69
CA THR A 253 20.84 -12.67 14.51
C THR A 253 21.44 -13.33 13.28
N GLN A 254 20.61 -13.54 12.28
CA GLN A 254 21.03 -14.13 11.01
C GLN A 254 20.91 -13.06 9.92
N VAL A 255 22.01 -12.81 9.23
CA VAL A 255 22.07 -11.93 8.07
C VAL A 255 22.41 -12.80 6.87
N TRP A 256 21.64 -12.68 5.83
CA TRP A 256 21.84 -13.44 4.60
C TRP A 256 22.56 -12.59 3.57
N ASN A 257 23.29 -13.24 2.66
CA ASN A 257 23.87 -12.57 1.50
C ASN A 257 22.76 -11.88 0.70
N PRO A 258 22.71 -10.53 0.66
CA PRO A 258 21.59 -9.80 0.05
C PRO A 258 21.52 -9.99 -1.46
N VAL A 259 22.66 -10.26 -2.12
CA VAL A 259 22.71 -10.57 -3.55
C VAL A 259 22.10 -11.93 -3.83
N ALA A 260 22.39 -12.92 -2.97
CA ALA A 260 21.78 -14.24 -3.08
C ALA A 260 20.25 -14.16 -2.87
N LEU A 261 19.79 -13.38 -1.88
CA LEU A 261 18.36 -13.14 -1.67
C LEU A 261 17.71 -12.54 -2.91
N ALA A 262 18.34 -11.57 -3.53
CA ALA A 262 17.81 -10.91 -4.73
C ALA A 262 17.77 -11.83 -5.94
N LEU A 263 18.79 -12.67 -6.17
CA LEU A 263 18.95 -13.43 -7.40
C LEU A 263 18.34 -14.84 -7.36
N LEU A 264 18.28 -15.47 -6.18
CA LEU A 264 17.85 -16.85 -6.06
C LEU A 264 16.36 -17.00 -5.71
N GLN A 265 15.77 -16.03 -5.04
CA GLN A 265 14.34 -16.05 -4.76
C GLN A 265 13.55 -15.64 -5.99
N LYS A 266 12.46 -16.35 -6.26
CA LYS A 266 11.47 -15.98 -7.27
C LYS A 266 10.24 -15.42 -6.58
N ASP A 267 9.76 -14.26 -7.05
CA ASP A 267 8.44 -13.70 -6.72
C ASP A 267 7.88 -13.03 -7.98
N GLU A 268 7.16 -13.81 -8.77
CA GLU A 268 6.56 -13.34 -10.02
C GLU A 268 5.05 -13.17 -9.83
N THR A 269 4.56 -11.94 -10.11
CA THR A 269 3.13 -11.64 -10.15
C THR A 269 2.71 -11.28 -11.57
N LYS A 270 1.74 -12.01 -12.12
CA LYS A 270 1.08 -11.69 -13.39
C LYS A 270 -0.35 -11.25 -13.10
N ALA A 271 -0.75 -10.08 -13.61
CA ALA A 271 -2.11 -9.63 -13.44
C ALA A 271 -2.72 -9.14 -14.76
N SER A 272 -4.01 -9.38 -14.92
CA SER A 272 -4.82 -8.86 -16.02
C SER A 272 -6.00 -8.08 -15.46
N ARG A 273 -6.32 -6.94 -16.06
CA ARG A 273 -7.48 -6.13 -15.68
C ARG A 273 -8.22 -5.66 -16.92
N ILE A 274 -9.53 -5.77 -16.88
CA ILE A 274 -10.44 -5.20 -17.86
C ILE A 274 -11.32 -4.20 -17.12
N PHE A 275 -11.10 -2.92 -17.37
CA PHE A 275 -11.90 -1.85 -16.80
C PHE A 275 -12.58 -1.09 -17.94
N GLY A 276 -13.90 -0.87 -17.84
CA GLY A 276 -14.61 -0.17 -18.87
C GLY A 276 -16.09 -0.01 -18.62
N ASN A 277 -16.73 0.69 -19.54
CA ASN A 277 -18.18 0.87 -19.52
C ASN A 277 -18.77 1.01 -20.91
N VAL A 278 -20.04 0.68 -21.02
CA VAL A 278 -20.90 0.94 -22.18
C VAL A 278 -22.10 1.75 -21.71
N TYR A 279 -22.51 2.75 -22.50
CA TYR A 279 -23.72 3.50 -22.20
C TYR A 279 -24.59 3.70 -23.44
N GLY A 280 -25.89 3.76 -23.20
CA GLY A 280 -26.87 4.24 -24.14
C GLY A 280 -27.62 5.45 -23.58
N GLU A 281 -27.88 6.45 -24.41
CA GLU A 281 -28.64 7.64 -24.05
C GLU A 281 -29.70 7.88 -25.09
N VAL A 282 -30.91 8.22 -24.65
CA VAL A 282 -32.04 8.59 -25.49
C VAL A 282 -32.52 9.99 -25.11
N ALA A 283 -32.54 10.92 -26.06
CA ALA A 283 -33.09 12.26 -25.89
C ALA A 283 -34.55 12.24 -26.33
N PHE A 284 -35.51 12.00 -25.42
CA PHE A 284 -36.94 12.01 -25.73
C PHE A 284 -37.42 13.38 -26.24
N MET A 285 -36.79 14.44 -25.70
CA MET A 285 -36.91 15.82 -26.15
C MET A 285 -35.58 16.55 -25.82
N PRO A 286 -35.31 17.71 -26.36
CA PRO A 286 -34.05 18.44 -26.12
C PRO A 286 -33.74 18.59 -24.61
N GLU A 287 -34.76 18.78 -23.81
CA GLU A 287 -34.66 18.97 -22.37
C GLU A 287 -34.59 17.67 -21.56
N LEU A 288 -35.16 16.56 -22.04
CA LEU A 288 -35.32 15.33 -21.30
C LEU A 288 -34.52 14.20 -21.91
N LYS A 289 -33.53 13.71 -21.15
CA LYS A 289 -32.64 12.61 -21.56
C LYS A 289 -32.68 11.48 -20.54
N TYR A 290 -32.72 10.27 -21.05
CA TYR A 290 -32.50 9.05 -20.26
C TYR A 290 -31.19 8.42 -20.67
N ARG A 291 -30.39 8.00 -19.69
CA ARG A 291 -29.11 7.30 -19.90
C ARG A 291 -29.03 6.06 -19.02
N ALA A 292 -28.67 4.94 -19.64
CA ALA A 292 -28.27 3.72 -18.98
C ALA A 292 -26.77 3.50 -19.21
N ASN A 293 -26.02 3.21 -18.15
CA ASN A 293 -24.60 2.96 -18.18
C ASN A 293 -24.28 1.66 -17.44
N PHE A 294 -23.53 0.76 -18.08
CA PHE A 294 -23.07 -0.48 -17.49
C PHE A 294 -21.53 -0.48 -17.46
N GLY A 295 -20.96 -0.55 -16.26
CA GLY A 295 -19.53 -0.56 -16.01
C GLY A 295 -19.08 -1.92 -15.50
N ILE A 296 -17.87 -2.32 -15.88
CA ILE A 296 -17.18 -3.52 -15.38
C ILE A 296 -15.76 -3.17 -14.91
N ASP A 297 -15.32 -3.90 -13.91
CA ASP A 297 -13.94 -3.92 -13.45
C ASP A 297 -13.59 -5.37 -13.06
N ILE A 298 -12.88 -6.06 -13.92
CA ILE A 298 -12.48 -7.45 -13.76
C ILE A 298 -10.97 -7.48 -13.57
N TYR A 299 -10.53 -8.05 -12.46
CA TYR A 299 -9.12 -8.21 -12.13
C TYR A 299 -8.83 -9.68 -11.83
N ASN A 300 -7.76 -10.20 -12.43
CA ASN A 300 -7.24 -11.53 -12.13
C ASN A 300 -5.73 -11.41 -11.94
N SER A 301 -5.20 -12.04 -10.89
CA SER A 301 -3.75 -12.14 -10.68
C SER A 301 -3.34 -13.53 -10.25
N SER A 302 -2.13 -13.90 -10.60
CA SER A 302 -1.39 -15.05 -10.07
C SER A 302 -0.05 -14.59 -9.55
N GLN A 303 0.33 -15.03 -8.37
CA GLN A 303 1.64 -14.83 -7.77
C GLN A 303 2.25 -16.20 -7.49
N ASP A 304 3.46 -16.43 -8.02
CA ASP A 304 4.24 -17.63 -7.81
C ASP A 304 5.56 -17.25 -7.13
N THR A 305 5.78 -17.77 -5.91
CA THR A 305 7.03 -17.57 -5.18
C THR A 305 7.77 -18.89 -5.03
N PHE A 306 9.10 -18.81 -5.07
CA PHE A 306 9.97 -19.96 -4.80
C PHE A 306 11.22 -19.51 -4.05
N ARG A 307 11.52 -20.19 -2.96
CA ARG A 307 12.76 -20.02 -2.20
C ARG A 307 13.55 -21.33 -2.27
N PRO A 308 14.76 -21.33 -2.83
CA PRO A 308 15.59 -22.54 -2.94
C PRO A 308 16.22 -22.92 -1.60
N SER A 309 16.66 -24.17 -1.46
CA SER A 309 17.36 -24.70 -0.27
C SER A 309 18.69 -24.00 0.02
N THR A 310 19.29 -23.39 -1.00
CA THR A 310 20.56 -22.64 -0.88
C THR A 310 20.42 -21.35 -0.07
N ILE A 311 19.18 -20.87 0.17
CA ILE A 311 18.94 -19.76 1.09
C ILE A 311 18.51 -20.36 2.44
N PRO A 312 19.39 -20.30 3.47
CA PRO A 312 19.10 -20.90 4.77
C PRO A 312 17.88 -20.26 5.46
N VAL A 313 17.17 -21.02 6.30
CA VAL A 313 16.11 -20.50 7.17
C VAL A 313 16.67 -20.28 8.57
N ALA A 314 16.17 -19.28 9.28
CA ALA A 314 16.47 -19.07 10.69
C ALA A 314 16.13 -20.35 11.50
N ASN A 315 17.07 -20.77 12.36
CA ASN A 315 16.92 -21.82 13.40
C ASN A 315 17.13 -23.28 13.01
N THR A 316 17.80 -23.63 11.96
CA THR A 316 18.29 -24.99 11.82
C THR A 316 19.72 -25.08 12.37
N GLU A 317 19.85 -25.47 13.64
CA GLU A 317 21.16 -25.80 14.22
C GLU A 317 21.90 -26.81 13.33
N GLY A 318 22.98 -26.33 12.71
CA GLY A 318 23.94 -27.20 12.01
C GLY A 318 23.59 -27.63 10.60
N ASN A 319 22.49 -27.16 10.00
CA ASN A 319 22.17 -27.42 8.60
C ASN A 319 22.12 -26.10 7.82
N PRO A 320 23.10 -25.81 6.95
CA PRO A 320 23.09 -24.61 6.12
C PRO A 320 22.05 -24.67 4.98
N GLU A 321 21.45 -25.84 4.72
CA GLU A 321 20.45 -26.03 3.71
C GLU A 321 19.05 -26.04 4.33
N SER A 322 18.20 -25.13 3.89
CA SER A 322 16.76 -25.17 4.18
C SER A 322 16.04 -26.01 3.13
N GLU A 323 14.88 -26.55 3.47
CA GLU A 323 14.02 -27.13 2.45
C GLU A 323 13.52 -26.04 1.49
N PRO A 324 13.52 -26.30 0.17
CA PRO A 324 12.90 -25.38 -0.79
C PRO A 324 11.41 -25.21 -0.49
N GLU A 325 10.90 -24.00 -0.68
CA GLU A 325 9.51 -23.67 -0.46
C GLU A 325 8.93 -22.95 -1.66
N ALA A 326 7.68 -23.23 -1.95
CA ALA A 326 6.93 -22.55 -3.00
C ALA A 326 5.54 -22.13 -2.52
N THR A 327 5.07 -20.99 -3.01
CA THR A 327 3.67 -20.61 -2.91
C THR A 327 3.08 -20.30 -4.27
N ALA A 328 1.81 -20.66 -4.44
CA ALA A 328 1.00 -20.17 -5.55
C ALA A 328 -0.25 -19.50 -4.98
N LYS A 329 -0.48 -18.25 -5.40
CA LYS A 329 -1.65 -17.47 -5.01
C LYS A 329 -2.40 -17.03 -6.26
N THR A 330 -3.72 -17.07 -6.21
CA THR A 330 -4.55 -16.40 -7.22
C THR A 330 -5.53 -15.47 -6.53
N ALA A 331 -5.79 -14.32 -7.16
CA ALA A 331 -6.85 -13.42 -6.72
C ALA A 331 -7.69 -12.99 -7.91
N LYS A 332 -9.00 -12.95 -7.72
CA LYS A 332 -9.97 -12.56 -8.74
C LYS A 332 -10.96 -11.57 -8.12
N MET A 333 -11.22 -10.50 -8.84
CA MET A 333 -12.24 -9.53 -8.49
C MET A 333 -13.17 -9.33 -9.69
N TYR A 334 -14.46 -9.45 -9.44
CA TYR A 334 -15.52 -9.11 -10.39
C TYR A 334 -16.35 -7.99 -9.80
N ASN A 335 -16.27 -6.80 -10.38
CA ASN A 335 -17.08 -5.66 -10.00
C ASN A 335 -17.89 -5.20 -11.22
N TRP A 336 -19.19 -5.00 -11.05
CA TRP A 336 -20.00 -4.35 -12.05
C TRP A 336 -20.87 -3.28 -11.42
N LEU A 337 -21.15 -2.24 -12.21
CA LEU A 337 -21.98 -1.11 -11.86
C LEU A 337 -23.01 -0.87 -12.97
N PHE A 338 -24.26 -0.83 -12.61
CA PHE A 338 -25.34 -0.45 -13.52
C PHE A 338 -26.01 0.82 -13.01
N GLU A 339 -26.03 1.86 -13.83
CA GLU A 339 -26.57 3.16 -13.49
C GLU A 339 -27.62 3.57 -14.51
N GLN A 340 -28.74 4.09 -14.04
CA GLN A 340 -29.80 4.65 -14.86
C GLN A 340 -30.13 6.05 -14.35
N THR A 341 -30.14 7.02 -15.26
CA THR A 341 -30.41 8.42 -14.91
C THR A 341 -31.36 9.04 -15.91
N MET A 342 -32.26 9.85 -15.42
CA MET A 342 -33.13 10.72 -16.19
C MET A 342 -32.77 12.17 -15.83
N THR A 343 -32.44 12.96 -16.83
CA THR A 343 -32.02 14.35 -16.65
C THR A 343 -32.96 15.27 -17.43
N TYR A 344 -33.49 16.29 -16.76
CA TYR A 344 -34.29 17.34 -17.36
C TYR A 344 -33.58 18.70 -17.21
N ASN A 345 -33.36 19.42 -18.31
CA ASN A 345 -32.74 20.73 -18.32
C ASN A 345 -33.60 21.71 -19.08
N LYS A 346 -33.92 22.86 -18.45
CA LYS A 346 -34.78 23.89 -19.06
C LYS A 346 -34.29 25.29 -18.73
N ASP A 347 -34.12 26.10 -19.74
CA ASP A 347 -33.82 27.52 -19.62
C ASP A 347 -35.03 28.36 -20.07
N ILE A 348 -35.54 29.23 -19.19
CA ILE A 348 -36.69 30.09 -19.43
C ILE A 348 -36.42 31.49 -18.88
N LYS A 349 -36.27 32.49 -19.71
CA LYS A 349 -36.17 33.91 -19.32
C LYS A 349 -35.12 34.18 -18.21
N GLY A 350 -33.99 33.49 -18.28
CA GLY A 350 -32.89 33.60 -17.30
C GLY A 350 -33.02 32.70 -16.10
N HIS A 351 -34.04 31.85 -16.00
CA HIS A 351 -34.17 30.77 -15.06
C HIS A 351 -33.64 29.47 -15.70
N SER A 352 -32.62 28.88 -15.14
CA SER A 352 -32.10 27.58 -15.56
C SER A 352 -32.41 26.54 -14.48
N ILE A 353 -33.12 25.50 -14.86
CA ILE A 353 -33.48 24.38 -13.99
C ILE A 353 -32.86 23.13 -14.55
N SER A 354 -32.10 22.41 -13.71
CA SER A 354 -31.60 21.07 -14.01
C SER A 354 -32.08 20.09 -12.92
N ALA A 355 -32.84 19.10 -13.32
CA ALA A 355 -33.32 18.04 -12.45
C ALA A 355 -32.73 16.70 -12.91
N LEU A 356 -32.29 15.87 -11.97
CA LEU A 356 -31.79 14.54 -12.22
C LEU A 356 -32.42 13.59 -11.21
N ALA A 357 -32.91 12.45 -11.69
CA ALA A 357 -33.31 11.33 -10.88
C ALA A 357 -32.69 10.05 -11.45
N GLY A 358 -32.36 9.11 -10.60
CA GLY A 358 -31.78 7.86 -11.06
C GLY A 358 -31.60 6.82 -9.96
N TRP A 359 -31.14 5.68 -10.38
CA TRP A 359 -30.78 4.59 -9.48
C TRP A 359 -29.55 3.86 -9.99
N THR A 360 -28.79 3.26 -9.05
CA THR A 360 -27.57 2.53 -9.35
C THR A 360 -27.54 1.22 -8.59
N MET A 361 -27.02 0.19 -9.23
CA MET A 361 -26.74 -1.11 -8.64
C MET A 361 -25.25 -1.41 -8.81
N GLN A 362 -24.61 -1.85 -7.75
CA GLN A 362 -23.22 -2.28 -7.77
C GLN A 362 -23.08 -3.60 -7.05
N TYR A 363 -22.29 -4.49 -7.62
CA TYR A 363 -21.95 -5.77 -7.02
C TYR A 363 -20.46 -6.03 -7.18
N GLN A 364 -19.84 -6.58 -6.16
CA GLN A 364 -18.46 -7.05 -6.22
C GLN A 364 -18.35 -8.40 -5.55
N ARG A 365 -17.55 -9.26 -6.16
CA ARG A 365 -17.12 -10.54 -5.63
C ARG A 365 -15.61 -10.65 -5.75
N ASP A 366 -14.98 -10.97 -4.62
CA ASP A 366 -13.56 -11.22 -4.49
C ASP A 366 -13.35 -12.70 -4.18
N GLU A 367 -12.43 -13.33 -4.89
CA GLU A 367 -12.05 -14.74 -4.69
C GLU A 367 -10.52 -14.81 -4.60
N SER A 368 -10.03 -15.67 -3.72
CA SER A 368 -8.60 -15.97 -3.64
C SER A 368 -8.37 -17.44 -3.34
N THR A 369 -7.25 -17.97 -3.86
CA THR A 369 -6.73 -19.27 -3.49
C THR A 369 -5.26 -19.13 -3.13
N TYR A 370 -4.81 -19.96 -2.21
CA TYR A 370 -3.45 -20.04 -1.74
C TYR A 370 -3.05 -21.50 -1.58
N ALA A 371 -1.86 -21.85 -2.03
CA ALA A 371 -1.25 -23.15 -1.75
C ALA A 371 0.23 -22.94 -1.42
N PHE A 372 0.73 -23.72 -0.46
CA PHE A 372 2.11 -23.73 -0.03
C PHE A 372 2.64 -25.18 -0.05
N ALA A 373 3.82 -25.36 -0.61
CA ALA A 373 4.50 -26.63 -0.66
C ALA A 373 5.95 -26.50 -0.13
N ASN A 374 6.42 -27.54 0.50
CA ASN A 374 7.82 -27.76 0.91
C ASN A 374 8.25 -29.20 0.58
N GLY A 375 9.45 -29.63 1.03
CA GLY A 375 9.94 -30.99 0.78
C GLY A 375 10.26 -31.26 -0.69
N PHE A 376 10.80 -30.27 -1.40
CA PHE A 376 11.25 -30.43 -2.80
C PHE A 376 12.56 -31.23 -2.85
N ILE A 377 12.66 -32.11 -3.83
CA ILE A 377 13.88 -32.91 -4.07
C ILE A 377 14.97 -32.08 -4.75
N THR A 378 14.61 -31.01 -5.47
CA THR A 378 15.54 -30.19 -6.26
C THR A 378 15.05 -28.75 -6.35
N ASN A 379 16.01 -27.82 -6.48
CA ASN A 379 15.73 -26.41 -6.75
C ASN A 379 15.34 -26.13 -8.22
N ASN A 380 15.48 -27.09 -9.13
CA ASN A 380 15.31 -26.88 -10.58
C ASN A 380 13.84 -26.86 -11.03
N VAL A 381 12.92 -27.35 -10.19
CA VAL A 381 11.49 -27.42 -10.52
C VAL A 381 10.70 -26.60 -9.48
N PRO A 382 10.53 -25.28 -9.69
CA PRO A 382 9.96 -24.36 -8.72
C PRO A 382 8.41 -24.36 -8.75
N THR A 383 7.78 -25.52 -8.95
CA THR A 383 6.32 -25.65 -9.04
C THR A 383 5.80 -26.59 -7.96
N LEU A 384 4.60 -26.32 -7.44
CA LEU A 384 4.02 -27.02 -6.27
C LEU A 384 3.99 -28.55 -6.40
N ASN A 385 3.89 -29.08 -7.63
CA ASN A 385 3.84 -30.53 -7.88
C ASN A 385 5.18 -31.24 -7.67
N ALA A 386 6.30 -30.51 -7.56
CA ALA A 386 7.62 -31.06 -7.26
C ALA A 386 7.89 -31.17 -5.77
N GLY A 387 7.05 -30.57 -4.94
CA GLY A 387 7.08 -30.65 -3.48
C GLY A 387 5.82 -31.31 -2.90
N THR A 388 5.71 -31.29 -1.59
CA THR A 388 4.51 -31.72 -0.86
C THR A 388 3.69 -30.51 -0.47
N VAL A 389 2.45 -30.43 -0.96
CA VAL A 389 1.52 -29.35 -0.57
C VAL A 389 1.07 -29.58 0.87
N THR A 390 1.48 -28.72 1.78
CA THR A 390 1.20 -28.83 3.22
C THR A 390 0.14 -27.85 3.72
N ARG A 391 -0.12 -26.77 2.97
CA ARG A 391 -1.17 -25.81 3.28
C ARG A 391 -1.91 -25.40 2.01
N GLY A 392 -3.22 -25.34 2.10
CA GLY A 392 -4.08 -24.82 1.03
C GLY A 392 -5.27 -24.09 1.65
N ASP A 393 -5.63 -22.95 1.07
CA ASP A 393 -6.76 -22.14 1.50
C ASP A 393 -7.48 -21.52 0.29
N SER A 394 -8.78 -21.28 0.45
CA SER A 394 -9.56 -20.53 -0.52
C SER A 394 -10.58 -19.66 0.19
N HIS A 395 -10.76 -18.46 -0.32
CA HIS A 395 -11.68 -17.49 0.24
C HIS A 395 -12.52 -16.85 -0.85
N ALA A 396 -13.81 -16.62 -0.55
CA ALA A 396 -14.70 -15.84 -1.41
C ALA A 396 -15.52 -14.89 -0.55
N SER A 397 -15.65 -13.65 -0.99
CA SER A 397 -16.51 -12.66 -0.34
C SER A 397 -17.21 -11.80 -1.37
N GLU A 398 -18.41 -11.31 -1.03
CA GLU A 398 -19.19 -10.48 -1.92
C GLU A 398 -19.97 -9.40 -1.18
N TRP A 399 -20.27 -8.33 -1.89
CA TRP A 399 -21.15 -7.28 -1.42
C TRP A 399 -21.92 -6.65 -2.56
N ALA A 400 -23.07 -6.08 -2.22
CA ALA A 400 -23.94 -5.36 -3.13
C ALA A 400 -24.37 -4.01 -2.54
N LEU A 401 -24.60 -3.05 -3.41
CA LEU A 401 -25.10 -1.72 -3.09
C LEU A 401 -26.18 -1.31 -4.07
N LEU A 402 -27.35 -0.96 -3.58
CA LEU A 402 -28.45 -0.38 -4.33
C LEU A 402 -28.64 1.08 -3.90
N SER A 403 -28.75 2.01 -4.83
CA SER A 403 -28.88 3.42 -4.51
C SER A 403 -29.94 4.11 -5.36
N GLY A 404 -30.76 4.96 -4.73
CA GLY A 404 -31.62 5.92 -5.39
C GLY A 404 -31.07 7.33 -5.22
N LEU A 405 -31.17 8.17 -6.23
CA LEU A 405 -30.65 9.56 -6.17
C LEU A 405 -31.59 10.53 -6.89
N ALA A 406 -31.72 11.71 -6.32
CA ALA A 406 -32.43 12.84 -6.93
C ALA A 406 -31.65 14.14 -6.66
N ARG A 407 -31.60 15.03 -7.66
CA ARG A 407 -30.96 16.35 -7.54
C ARG A 407 -31.73 17.37 -8.35
N VAL A 408 -31.92 18.54 -7.78
CA VAL A 408 -32.47 19.71 -8.47
C VAL A 408 -31.50 20.88 -8.30
N GLN A 409 -31.15 21.50 -9.40
CA GLN A 409 -30.32 22.69 -9.44
C GLN A 409 -31.13 23.81 -10.08
N TYR A 410 -31.11 24.97 -9.46
CA TYR A 410 -31.74 26.18 -9.95
C TYR A 410 -30.70 27.30 -10.02
N ASN A 411 -30.70 27.99 -11.16
CA ASN A 411 -29.82 29.13 -11.38
C ASN A 411 -30.65 30.26 -12.01
N TYR A 412 -30.61 31.45 -11.40
CA TYR A 412 -31.24 32.63 -11.94
C TYR A 412 -30.19 33.63 -12.42
N LYS A 413 -30.10 33.80 -13.75
CA LYS A 413 -29.20 34.75 -14.44
C LYS A 413 -27.73 34.63 -14.06
N GLY A 414 -27.26 33.47 -13.63
CA GLY A 414 -25.90 33.26 -13.11
C GLY A 414 -25.64 33.91 -11.75
N LYS A 415 -26.63 34.61 -11.18
CA LYS A 415 -26.50 35.35 -9.92
C LYS A 415 -26.86 34.52 -8.71
N TYR A 416 -28.04 33.91 -8.73
CA TYR A 416 -28.51 33.07 -7.60
C TYR A 416 -28.50 31.62 -8.01
N MET A 417 -27.83 30.79 -7.22
CA MET A 417 -27.68 29.36 -7.46
C MET A 417 -28.13 28.60 -6.21
N VAL A 418 -28.99 27.62 -6.40
CA VAL A 418 -29.43 26.72 -5.32
C VAL A 418 -29.40 25.28 -5.84
N THR A 419 -28.85 24.36 -5.04
CA THR A 419 -28.88 22.92 -5.35
C THR A 419 -29.40 22.16 -4.15
N GLY A 420 -30.35 21.27 -4.37
CA GLY A 420 -30.79 20.28 -3.39
C GLY A 420 -30.60 18.88 -3.96
N ALA A 421 -30.06 17.96 -3.17
CA ALA A 421 -29.93 16.57 -3.55
C ALA A 421 -30.26 15.64 -2.38
N LEU A 422 -30.77 14.47 -2.74
CA LEU A 422 -31.05 13.38 -1.82
C LEU A 422 -30.54 12.08 -2.42
N ARG A 423 -29.81 11.30 -1.63
CA ARG A 423 -29.37 9.97 -1.98
C ARG A 423 -29.77 8.97 -0.88
N ALA A 424 -30.32 7.84 -1.28
CA ALA A 424 -30.58 6.70 -0.41
C ALA A 424 -29.71 5.53 -0.87
N ASP A 425 -28.92 4.97 0.03
CA ASP A 425 -28.00 3.84 -0.27
C ASP A 425 -28.34 2.65 0.63
N GLY A 426 -28.59 1.48 0.03
CA GLY A 426 -28.80 0.21 0.72
C GLY A 426 -27.62 -0.73 0.51
N ALA A 427 -26.84 -1.01 1.58
CA ALA A 427 -25.64 -1.85 1.52
C ALA A 427 -25.89 -3.22 2.15
N SER A 428 -25.45 -4.29 1.47
CA SER A 428 -25.60 -5.68 1.95
C SER A 428 -24.75 -6.00 3.19
N ARG A 429 -23.75 -5.17 3.50
CA ARG A 429 -22.83 -5.34 4.64
C ARG A 429 -23.50 -5.15 6.00
N PHE A 430 -24.59 -4.39 6.03
CA PHE A 430 -25.35 -4.12 7.25
C PHE A 430 -26.49 -5.10 7.49
N GLY A 431 -26.94 -5.18 8.74
CA GLY A 431 -28.10 -5.97 9.12
C GLY A 431 -29.36 -5.57 8.34
N LYS A 432 -30.32 -6.47 8.25
CA LYS A 432 -31.51 -6.34 7.39
C LYS A 432 -32.26 -5.02 7.59
N ASP A 433 -32.38 -4.57 8.83
CA ASP A 433 -33.15 -3.38 9.19
C ASP A 433 -32.36 -2.08 9.10
N ASN A 434 -31.04 -2.16 9.02
CA ASN A 434 -30.09 -1.02 9.02
C ASN A 434 -29.36 -0.79 7.70
N ARG A 435 -29.78 -1.49 6.62
CA ARG A 435 -29.10 -1.41 5.31
C ARG A 435 -29.16 -0.04 4.66
N TRP A 436 -30.26 0.72 4.89
CA TRP A 436 -30.52 1.97 4.21
C TRP A 436 -30.02 3.19 4.96
N GLY A 437 -29.14 3.98 4.29
CA GLY A 437 -28.72 5.30 4.71
C GLY A 437 -29.30 6.38 3.81
N TRP A 438 -29.67 7.53 4.41
CA TRP A 438 -30.23 8.69 3.72
C TRP A 438 -29.28 9.87 3.83
N PHE A 439 -28.91 10.46 2.68
CA PHE A 439 -27.86 11.44 2.58
C PHE A 439 -28.35 12.69 1.83
N PRO A 440 -29.04 13.63 2.51
CA PRO A 440 -29.43 14.90 1.95
C PRO A 440 -28.24 15.85 1.82
N SER A 441 -28.31 16.73 0.82
CA SER A 441 -27.40 17.87 0.70
C SER A 441 -28.10 19.08 0.11
N VAL A 442 -27.68 20.26 0.53
CA VAL A 442 -28.15 21.54 0.01
C VAL A 442 -26.98 22.50 -0.14
N SER A 443 -26.97 23.28 -1.21
CA SER A 443 -26.03 24.38 -1.38
C SER A 443 -26.69 25.58 -1.99
N ALA A 444 -26.22 26.76 -1.60
CA ALA A 444 -26.65 28.04 -2.17
C ALA A 444 -25.42 28.90 -2.48
N GLY A 445 -25.52 29.71 -3.51
CA GLY A 445 -24.49 30.67 -3.90
C GLY A 445 -25.08 31.92 -4.52
N GLU A 446 -24.43 33.04 -4.26
CA GLU A 446 -24.75 34.31 -4.91
C GLU A 446 -23.48 34.91 -5.54
N SER A 447 -23.57 35.30 -6.79
CA SER A 447 -22.51 35.98 -7.52
C SER A 447 -22.82 37.46 -7.66
N PHE A 448 -21.90 38.32 -7.28
CA PHE A 448 -21.97 39.78 -7.35
C PHE A 448 -21.08 40.25 -8.48
N MET A 449 -21.54 40.12 -9.73
CA MET A 449 -20.77 40.52 -10.89
C MET A 449 -20.58 42.05 -10.93
N LYS A 450 -19.32 42.50 -11.07
CA LYS A 450 -18.93 43.94 -11.27
C LYS A 450 -19.42 44.88 -10.17
N SER A 451 -19.34 44.50 -8.90
CA SER A 451 -19.82 45.36 -7.82
C SER A 451 -18.90 46.56 -7.53
N LEU A 452 -17.62 46.52 -7.89
CA LEU A 452 -16.65 47.62 -7.75
C LEU A 452 -15.67 47.64 -8.93
N THR A 453 -14.98 48.75 -9.15
CA THR A 453 -14.11 48.98 -10.33
C THR A 453 -12.95 47.97 -10.43
N PHE A 454 -12.56 47.36 -9.34
CA PHE A 454 -11.47 46.37 -9.25
C PHE A 454 -11.94 44.94 -9.00
N ILE A 455 -13.26 44.73 -8.72
CA ILE A 455 -13.86 43.40 -8.52
C ILE A 455 -14.59 43.01 -9.79
N ASP A 456 -14.13 41.97 -10.45
CA ASP A 456 -14.78 41.46 -11.68
C ASP A 456 -15.90 40.49 -11.33
N ASP A 457 -15.71 39.63 -10.32
CA ASP A 457 -16.71 38.72 -9.77
C ASP A 457 -16.44 38.46 -8.31
N LEU A 458 -17.46 38.36 -7.50
CA LEU A 458 -17.42 37.91 -6.11
C LEU A 458 -18.54 36.91 -5.91
N LYS A 459 -18.24 35.69 -5.57
CA LYS A 459 -19.20 34.62 -5.31
C LYS A 459 -19.15 34.19 -3.86
N LEU A 460 -20.24 34.27 -3.16
CA LEU A 460 -20.44 33.69 -1.84
C LEU A 460 -21.13 32.35 -1.98
N ARG A 461 -20.72 31.37 -1.21
CA ARG A 461 -21.28 30.01 -1.23
C ARG A 461 -21.40 29.43 0.18
N ALA A 462 -22.48 28.69 0.38
CA ALA A 462 -22.73 27.93 1.59
C ALA A 462 -23.27 26.56 1.22
N SER A 463 -22.84 25.53 1.91
CA SER A 463 -23.35 24.18 1.71
C SER A 463 -23.44 23.41 3.02
N TYR A 464 -24.41 22.51 3.07
CA TYR A 464 -24.55 21.48 4.07
C TYR A 464 -24.77 20.15 3.36
N GLY A 465 -24.08 19.10 3.82
CA GLY A 465 -24.25 17.76 3.27
C GLY A 465 -24.02 16.68 4.32
N LEU A 466 -24.81 15.63 4.20
CA LEU A 466 -24.61 14.38 4.93
C LEU A 466 -24.04 13.34 3.97
N THR A 467 -22.95 12.69 4.36
CA THR A 467 -22.34 11.58 3.61
C THR A 467 -22.26 10.34 4.49
N GLY A 468 -22.25 9.16 3.87
CA GLY A 468 -22.17 7.89 4.58
C GLY A 468 -20.95 7.07 4.19
N ASN A 469 -20.44 6.33 5.15
CA ASN A 469 -19.40 5.32 4.95
C ASN A 469 -19.97 3.93 5.33
N PHE A 470 -19.69 2.92 4.47
CA PHE A 470 -20.10 1.52 4.66
C PHE A 470 -18.90 0.56 4.56
N ARG A 471 -17.68 1.08 4.69
CA ARG A 471 -16.45 0.29 4.60
C ARG A 471 -16.22 -0.47 5.90
N ILE A 472 -16.95 -1.56 6.04
CA ILE A 472 -16.74 -2.61 7.05
C ILE A 472 -16.42 -3.90 6.32
N PRO A 473 -15.87 -4.92 7.00
CA PRO A 473 -15.71 -6.25 6.44
C PRO A 473 -17.02 -6.76 5.84
N ASN A 474 -16.95 -7.50 4.75
CA ASN A 474 -18.11 -8.19 4.24
C ASN A 474 -18.65 -9.11 5.34
N TYR A 475 -19.96 -9.16 5.50
CA TYR A 475 -20.63 -9.93 6.58
C TYR A 475 -20.37 -9.42 8.01
N GLY A 476 -19.82 -8.22 8.23
CA GLY A 476 -19.49 -7.68 9.56
C GLY A 476 -20.67 -7.59 10.54
N ALA A 477 -21.92 -7.51 10.04
CA ALA A 477 -23.12 -7.59 10.88
C ALA A 477 -23.48 -9.02 11.31
N GLN A 478 -22.87 -10.03 10.66
CA GLN A 478 -23.14 -11.44 10.92
C GLN A 478 -22.02 -12.05 11.76
N GLY A 479 -22.32 -13.09 12.53
CA GLY A 479 -21.29 -13.88 13.19
C GLY A 479 -20.57 -14.79 12.20
N GLU A 480 -19.27 -14.69 12.12
CA GLU A 480 -18.42 -15.61 11.34
C GLU A 480 -18.08 -16.84 12.18
N VAL A 481 -17.93 -17.97 11.51
CA VAL A 481 -17.45 -19.23 12.08
C VAL A 481 -16.06 -19.52 11.52
N ALA A 482 -15.10 -19.84 12.41
CA ALA A 482 -13.79 -20.30 12.00
C ALA A 482 -13.60 -21.79 12.35
N TYR A 483 -12.75 -22.43 11.56
CA TYR A 483 -12.38 -23.82 11.80
C TYR A 483 -11.11 -23.88 12.62
N TYR A 484 -11.10 -24.69 13.66
CA TYR A 484 -9.97 -24.90 14.55
C TYR A 484 -9.64 -26.38 14.58
N SER A 485 -8.34 -26.69 14.55
CA SER A 485 -7.87 -28.04 14.79
C SER A 485 -7.70 -28.25 16.29
N TYR A 486 -8.24 -29.33 16.82
CA TYR A 486 -8.17 -29.69 18.23
C TYR A 486 -7.63 -31.12 18.38
N VAL A 487 -6.78 -31.36 19.36
CA VAL A 487 -6.27 -32.70 19.66
C VAL A 487 -7.10 -33.31 20.79
N LEU A 488 -7.90 -34.32 20.44
CA LEU A 488 -8.62 -35.13 21.42
C LEU A 488 -7.77 -36.36 21.80
N GLY A 489 -7.57 -36.60 23.09
CA GLY A 489 -6.85 -37.78 23.57
C GLY A 489 -5.35 -37.60 23.78
N GLY A 490 -4.79 -36.40 23.57
CA GLY A 490 -3.38 -36.09 23.88
C GLY A 490 -2.35 -36.66 22.89
N ASN A 491 -2.77 -37.17 21.75
CA ASN A 491 -1.91 -37.66 20.67
C ASN A 491 -2.05 -36.78 19.42
N SER A 492 -0.95 -36.29 18.85
CA SER A 492 -0.91 -35.45 17.66
C SER A 492 -1.51 -36.13 16.40
N ALA A 493 -1.67 -37.44 16.41
CA ALA A 493 -2.33 -38.20 15.34
C ALA A 493 -3.88 -38.02 15.31
N ASP A 494 -4.47 -37.60 16.44
CA ASP A 494 -5.91 -37.46 16.60
C ASP A 494 -6.41 -36.03 16.45
N VAL A 495 -5.91 -35.33 15.44
CA VAL A 495 -6.33 -33.96 15.13
C VAL A 495 -7.73 -33.95 14.54
N VAL A 496 -8.69 -33.40 15.27
CA VAL A 496 -10.08 -33.25 14.85
C VAL A 496 -10.34 -31.80 14.46
N LYS A 497 -11.00 -31.60 13.32
CA LYS A 497 -11.45 -30.27 12.90
C LYS A 497 -12.73 -29.91 13.65
N GLY A 498 -12.69 -28.81 14.39
CA GLY A 498 -13.84 -28.20 15.05
C GLY A 498 -14.23 -26.90 14.37
N ALA A 499 -15.40 -26.40 14.68
CA ALA A 499 -15.88 -25.10 14.27
C ALA A 499 -16.32 -24.30 15.51
N ALA A 500 -15.89 -23.04 15.58
CA ALA A 500 -16.31 -22.15 16.66
C ALA A 500 -16.62 -20.74 16.11
N PRO A 501 -17.50 -19.97 16.77
CA PRO A 501 -17.73 -18.57 16.41
C PRO A 501 -16.41 -17.78 16.45
N LYS A 502 -16.12 -17.04 15.37
CA LYS A 502 -14.92 -16.23 15.22
C LYS A 502 -15.17 -14.77 15.57
N SER A 503 -16.32 -14.24 15.17
CA SER A 503 -16.72 -12.87 15.44
C SER A 503 -18.07 -12.78 16.12
N MET A 504 -18.21 -11.75 16.98
CA MET A 504 -19.46 -11.48 17.66
C MET A 504 -20.43 -10.76 16.70
N PRO A 505 -21.64 -11.31 16.42
CA PRO A 505 -22.58 -10.66 15.51
C PRO A 505 -23.09 -9.34 16.07
N ASN A 506 -23.29 -8.37 15.16
CA ASN A 506 -23.96 -7.12 15.52
C ASN A 506 -24.96 -6.71 14.43
N PRO A 507 -26.22 -7.15 14.50
CA PRO A 507 -27.26 -6.80 13.53
C PRO A 507 -27.65 -5.31 13.56
N GLU A 508 -27.28 -4.58 14.62
CA GLU A 508 -27.56 -3.16 14.77
C GLU A 508 -26.58 -2.26 13.99
N LEU A 509 -25.53 -2.85 13.40
CA LEU A 509 -24.57 -2.10 12.59
C LEU A 509 -25.27 -1.32 11.48
N HIS A 510 -24.95 -0.03 11.40
CA HIS A 510 -25.51 0.90 10.44
C HIS A 510 -24.43 1.85 9.87
N TRP A 511 -24.84 2.73 8.98
CA TRP A 511 -23.96 3.67 8.31
C TRP A 511 -23.27 4.63 9.29
N GLU A 512 -21.94 4.70 9.22
CA GLU A 512 -21.19 5.84 9.73
C GLU A 512 -21.55 7.08 8.91
N LYS A 513 -21.75 8.22 9.55
CA LYS A 513 -22.25 9.44 8.93
C LYS A 513 -21.31 10.62 9.18
N THR A 514 -21.10 11.42 8.14
CA THR A 514 -20.35 12.67 8.24
C THR A 514 -21.24 13.83 7.81
N ALA A 515 -21.53 14.72 8.73
CA ALA A 515 -22.24 15.98 8.48
C ALA A 515 -21.24 17.12 8.32
N GLN A 516 -21.27 17.77 7.17
CA GLN A 516 -20.34 18.86 6.85
C GLN A 516 -21.09 20.15 6.50
N VAL A 517 -20.66 21.25 7.11
CA VAL A 517 -20.98 22.62 6.70
C VAL A 517 -19.75 23.22 6.05
N ASN A 518 -19.93 23.89 4.91
CA ASN A 518 -18.87 24.66 4.25
C ASN A 518 -19.40 26.04 3.91
N LEU A 519 -18.58 27.06 4.22
CA LEU A 519 -18.79 28.46 3.82
C LEU A 519 -17.59 28.91 3.02
N GLY A 520 -17.83 29.48 1.85
CA GLY A 520 -16.72 29.91 1.00
C GLY A 520 -17.01 31.17 0.23
N PHE A 521 -15.95 31.84 -0.19
CA PHE A 521 -16.04 32.86 -1.21
C PHE A 521 -14.95 32.69 -2.27
N ASP A 522 -15.31 33.06 -3.51
CA ASP A 522 -14.39 33.17 -4.63
C ASP A 522 -14.44 34.59 -5.14
N ALA A 523 -13.28 35.21 -5.38
CA ALA A 523 -13.18 36.55 -5.92
C ALA A 523 -12.23 36.58 -7.12
N SER A 524 -12.67 37.27 -8.18
CA SER A 524 -11.85 37.62 -9.35
C SER A 524 -11.64 39.10 -9.39
N LEU A 525 -10.41 39.56 -9.45
CA LEU A 525 -10.03 40.95 -9.32
C LEU A 525 -9.13 41.38 -10.50
N PHE A 526 -9.16 42.69 -10.79
CA PHE A 526 -8.27 43.35 -11.75
C PHE A 526 -8.31 42.73 -13.15
N LYS A 527 -9.50 42.55 -13.72
CA LYS A 527 -9.74 41.91 -15.02
C LYS A 527 -9.28 40.45 -15.05
N ASN A 528 -9.64 39.70 -14.02
CA ASN A 528 -9.28 38.29 -13.79
C ASN A 528 -7.74 38.04 -13.67
N ARG A 529 -6.96 39.07 -13.31
CA ARG A 529 -5.52 38.92 -13.10
C ARG A 529 -5.18 38.32 -11.76
N LEU A 530 -6.07 38.47 -10.78
CA LEU A 530 -5.93 37.94 -9.45
C LEU A 530 -7.21 37.17 -9.06
N THR A 531 -7.09 35.93 -8.66
CA THR A 531 -8.19 35.12 -8.12
C THR A 531 -7.88 34.71 -6.70
N LEU A 532 -8.87 34.82 -5.83
CA LEU A 532 -8.81 34.46 -4.42
C LEU A 532 -9.92 33.46 -4.12
N GLY A 533 -9.64 32.48 -3.29
CA GLY A 533 -10.63 31.59 -2.74
C GLY A 533 -10.39 31.36 -1.26
N LEU A 534 -11.45 31.35 -0.48
CA LEU A 534 -11.42 30.99 0.94
C LEU A 534 -12.55 30.00 1.22
N ASP A 535 -12.22 28.91 1.89
CA ASP A 535 -13.16 27.93 2.39
C ASP A 535 -12.99 27.75 3.89
N LEU A 536 -14.12 27.78 4.60
CA LEU A 536 -14.22 27.46 6.01
C LEU A 536 -15.13 26.24 6.15
N TYR A 537 -14.64 25.17 6.74
CA TYR A 537 -15.44 23.96 6.91
C TYR A 537 -15.45 23.45 8.33
N ASN A 538 -16.55 22.78 8.67
CA ASN A 538 -16.71 22.03 9.90
C ASN A 538 -17.43 20.71 9.57
N SER A 539 -16.73 19.60 9.82
CA SER A 539 -17.16 18.25 9.50
C SER A 539 -17.22 17.40 10.75
N ASN A 540 -18.39 16.88 11.07
CA ASN A 540 -18.60 15.98 12.21
C ASN A 540 -18.90 14.58 11.69
N THR A 541 -18.02 13.64 11.98
CA THR A 541 -18.25 12.21 11.76
C THR A 541 -18.73 11.58 13.06
N TYR A 542 -19.83 10.87 13.00
CA TYR A 542 -20.45 10.17 14.11
C TYR A 542 -20.88 8.76 13.70
N ASP A 543 -21.15 7.93 14.68
CA ASP A 543 -21.42 6.50 14.50
C ASP A 543 -20.23 5.80 13.80
N LEU A 544 -18.98 6.13 14.20
CA LEU A 544 -17.76 5.51 13.67
C LEU A 544 -17.82 3.99 13.84
N LEU A 545 -17.40 3.26 12.83
CA LEU A 545 -17.37 1.81 12.82
C LEU A 545 -16.03 1.32 13.38
N LEU A 546 -16.01 0.95 14.67
CA LEU A 546 -14.81 0.59 15.43
C LEU A 546 -14.97 -0.79 16.10
N ASP A 547 -13.85 -1.52 16.22
CA ASP A 547 -13.76 -2.72 17.02
C ASP A 547 -13.60 -2.36 18.50
N VAL A 548 -14.63 -2.62 19.30
CA VAL A 548 -14.69 -2.31 20.73
C VAL A 548 -14.30 -3.56 21.52
N PRO A 549 -13.34 -3.48 22.45
CA PRO A 549 -13.00 -4.60 23.32
C PRO A 549 -14.21 -5.04 24.15
N VAL A 550 -14.42 -6.36 24.21
CA VAL A 550 -15.47 -6.96 25.04
C VAL A 550 -14.85 -7.84 26.12
N PRO A 551 -15.57 -8.05 27.26
CA PRO A 551 -15.06 -8.94 28.31
C PRO A 551 -14.72 -10.33 27.77
N MET A 552 -13.55 -10.87 28.08
CA MET A 552 -13.06 -12.17 27.55
C MET A 552 -13.99 -13.34 27.92
N MET A 553 -14.79 -13.22 28.96
CA MET A 553 -15.81 -14.20 29.34
C MET A 553 -16.89 -14.40 28.27
N THR A 554 -17.05 -13.47 27.32
CA THR A 554 -17.95 -13.60 26.16
C THR A 554 -17.42 -14.58 25.12
N GLY A 555 -16.14 -14.94 25.18
CA GLY A 555 -15.43 -15.74 24.19
C GLY A 555 -14.93 -14.96 22.97
N TYR A 556 -15.07 -13.63 22.99
CA TYR A 556 -14.60 -12.74 21.93
C TYR A 556 -13.63 -11.69 22.47
N GLN A 557 -12.75 -11.18 21.61
CA GLN A 557 -11.84 -10.08 21.97
C GLN A 557 -12.47 -8.71 21.71
N THR A 558 -13.14 -8.58 20.56
CA THR A 558 -13.77 -7.33 20.13
C THR A 558 -15.14 -7.59 19.52
N ARG A 559 -15.93 -6.53 19.45
CA ARG A 559 -17.18 -6.45 18.70
C ARG A 559 -17.17 -5.19 17.86
N LEU A 560 -17.54 -5.30 16.59
CA LEU A 560 -17.70 -4.14 15.72
C LEU A 560 -18.97 -3.36 16.10
N GLU A 561 -18.85 -2.08 16.42
CA GLU A 561 -19.95 -1.21 16.85
C GLU A 561 -19.91 0.15 16.17
N ASN A 562 -21.08 0.80 16.07
CA ASN A 562 -21.17 2.20 15.68
C ASN A 562 -20.97 3.08 16.92
N ILE A 563 -19.75 3.60 17.10
CA ILE A 563 -19.39 4.31 18.32
C ILE A 563 -18.34 5.38 18.01
N GLY A 564 -18.34 6.43 18.83
CA GLY A 564 -17.35 7.48 18.69
C GLY A 564 -17.75 8.61 17.76
N LYS A 565 -17.10 9.75 17.97
CA LYS A 565 -17.27 10.98 17.18
C LYS A 565 -15.95 11.68 16.95
N VAL A 566 -15.76 12.15 15.73
CA VAL A 566 -14.58 12.94 15.33
C VAL A 566 -15.04 14.23 14.66
N ASN A 567 -14.44 15.33 15.05
CA ASN A 567 -14.64 16.63 14.42
C ASN A 567 -13.40 17.05 13.64
N ASN A 568 -13.59 17.46 12.39
CA ASN A 568 -12.59 18.10 11.56
C ASN A 568 -13.07 19.49 11.17
N LYS A 569 -12.33 20.52 11.51
CA LYS A 569 -12.61 21.90 11.12
C LYS A 569 -11.38 22.57 10.58
N GLY A 570 -11.56 23.41 9.58
CA GLY A 570 -10.40 24.04 8.97
C GLY A 570 -10.74 25.23 8.10
N VAL A 571 -9.64 25.82 7.63
CA VAL A 571 -9.61 26.92 6.67
C VAL A 571 -8.68 26.57 5.53
N GLU A 572 -9.11 26.85 4.31
CA GLU A 572 -8.33 26.71 3.09
C GLU A 572 -8.34 28.04 2.36
N PHE A 573 -7.16 28.54 2.02
CA PHE A 573 -6.97 29.77 1.27
C PHE A 573 -6.15 29.49 0.02
N ASN A 574 -6.62 29.96 -1.12
CA ASN A 574 -5.91 29.90 -2.38
C ASN A 574 -5.84 31.27 -3.03
N ILE A 575 -4.72 31.53 -3.69
CA ILE A 575 -4.49 32.74 -4.47
C ILE A 575 -3.78 32.36 -5.77
N ALA A 576 -4.29 32.84 -6.89
CA ALA A 576 -3.63 32.67 -8.16
C ALA A 576 -3.58 34.01 -8.90
N THR A 577 -2.45 34.27 -9.54
CA THR A 577 -2.28 35.43 -10.40
C THR A 577 -1.79 35.01 -11.77
N ASN A 578 -2.40 35.61 -12.80
CA ASN A 578 -2.04 35.44 -14.20
C ASN A 578 -1.73 36.82 -14.77
N GLN A 579 -0.49 37.08 -15.14
CA GLN A 579 -0.03 38.36 -15.61
C GLN A 579 0.55 38.25 -17.01
N LYS A 580 0.19 39.20 -17.84
CA LYS A 580 0.75 39.36 -19.18
C LYS A 580 1.43 40.74 -19.30
N MET A 581 2.73 40.72 -19.59
CA MET A 581 3.57 41.91 -19.78
C MET A 581 4.23 41.83 -21.16
N GLY A 582 3.58 42.41 -22.19
CA GLY A 582 3.98 42.22 -23.58
C GLY A 582 3.85 40.75 -24.00
N ASP A 583 4.95 40.15 -24.45
CA ASP A 583 5.02 38.74 -24.85
C ASP A 583 5.31 37.78 -23.67
N PHE A 584 5.64 38.35 -22.50
CA PHE A 584 5.92 37.58 -21.31
C PHE A 584 4.64 37.29 -20.51
N ASN A 585 4.30 35.99 -20.36
CA ASN A 585 3.18 35.55 -19.56
C ASN A 585 3.71 34.76 -18.36
N TRP A 586 3.26 35.10 -17.15
CA TRP A 586 3.61 34.35 -15.95
C TRP A 586 2.38 34.12 -15.08
N SER A 587 2.38 33.03 -14.36
CA SER A 587 1.35 32.67 -13.39
C SER A 587 2.00 32.15 -12.12
N VAL A 588 1.43 32.53 -10.99
CA VAL A 588 1.81 32.04 -9.65
C VAL A 588 0.54 31.54 -8.99
N TYR A 589 0.64 30.38 -8.40
CA TYR A 589 -0.40 29.76 -7.59
C TYR A 589 0.16 29.48 -6.20
N PHE A 590 -0.57 29.90 -5.17
CA PHE A 590 -0.25 29.63 -3.77
C PHE A 590 -1.50 29.14 -3.06
N ASN A 591 -1.35 28.10 -2.24
CA ASN A 591 -2.38 27.61 -1.35
C ASN A 591 -1.83 27.38 0.05
N ILE A 592 -2.67 27.55 1.04
CA ILE A 592 -2.40 27.24 2.43
C ILE A 592 -3.66 26.71 3.07
N SER A 593 -3.52 25.66 3.87
CA SER A 593 -4.64 25.08 4.62
C SER A 593 -4.22 24.77 6.06
N LYS A 594 -5.21 24.87 6.95
CA LYS A 594 -5.07 24.42 8.35
C LYS A 594 -6.28 23.59 8.71
N ASN A 595 -6.04 22.33 9.09
CA ASN A 595 -7.05 21.42 9.62
C ASN A 595 -6.79 21.17 11.11
N ILE A 596 -7.86 21.13 11.89
CA ILE A 596 -7.85 20.71 13.30
C ILE A 596 -8.74 19.48 13.39
N ASN A 597 -8.14 18.35 13.77
CA ASN A 597 -8.83 17.09 14.02
C ASN A 597 -8.97 16.89 15.53
N GLU A 598 -10.16 16.54 16.00
CA GLU A 598 -10.45 16.33 17.41
C GLU A 598 -11.38 15.12 17.59
N VAL A 599 -10.93 14.15 18.36
CA VAL A 599 -11.79 13.05 18.82
C VAL A 599 -12.70 13.59 19.91
N LYS A 600 -14.01 13.54 19.69
CA LYS A 600 -15.02 14.07 20.61
C LYS A 600 -15.58 13.01 21.55
N GLU A 601 -15.63 11.77 21.08
CA GLU A 601 -16.18 10.63 21.82
C GLU A 601 -15.51 9.35 21.31
N LEU A 602 -15.04 8.47 22.19
CA LEU A 602 -14.41 7.21 21.83
C LEU A 602 -15.35 6.02 21.99
N GLY A 603 -15.89 5.82 23.17
CA GLY A 603 -16.72 4.67 23.46
C GLY A 603 -17.60 4.88 24.69
N PRO A 604 -18.32 3.87 25.18
CA PRO A 604 -19.08 3.96 26.41
C PRO A 604 -18.17 4.42 27.54
N GLY A 605 -18.51 5.58 28.16
CA GLY A 605 -17.70 6.17 29.21
C GLY A 605 -16.40 6.83 28.77
N ASN A 606 -16.19 7.08 27.46
CA ASN A 606 -14.95 7.63 26.89
C ASN A 606 -13.68 6.81 27.24
N ALA A 607 -13.83 5.50 27.42
CA ALA A 607 -12.69 4.62 27.65
C ALA A 607 -11.77 4.60 26.44
N ASP A 608 -10.46 4.59 26.67
CA ASP A 608 -9.46 4.47 25.62
C ASP A 608 -9.59 3.15 24.87
N ILE A 609 -9.59 3.19 23.56
CA ILE A 609 -9.49 2.00 22.70
C ILE A 609 -8.01 1.73 22.51
N ILE A 610 -7.46 0.81 23.30
CA ILE A 610 -6.05 0.42 23.21
C ILE A 610 -5.94 -0.73 22.22
N SER A 611 -5.30 -0.50 21.08
CA SER A 611 -4.81 -1.58 20.22
C SER A 611 -3.42 -1.97 20.71
N SER A 612 -3.23 -3.23 21.13
CA SER A 612 -1.89 -3.78 21.29
C SER A 612 -1.24 -3.80 19.91
N GLY A 613 -0.33 -2.86 19.66
CA GLY A 613 0.52 -2.91 18.49
C GLY A 613 1.37 -4.17 18.58
N SER A 614 1.25 -5.03 17.58
CA SER A 614 2.12 -6.18 17.36
C SER A 614 3.47 -5.73 16.83
#